data_cb0225bdf06c0204e73ec7859c48daaa
#
_entry.id   cb0225bdf06c0204e73ec7859c48daaa
#
_cell.length_a   1.000
_cell.length_b   1.000
_cell.length_c   1.000
_cell.angle_alpha   90.00
_cell.angle_beta   90.00
_cell.angle_gamma   90.00
#
_symmetry.space_group_name_H-M   'P 1'
#
loop_
_entity.id
_entity.type
_entity.pdbx_description
1 polymer ?
#
loop_
_entity_poly.entity_id
_entity_poly.type
_entity_poly.pdbx_seq_one_letter_code
_entity_poly.pdbx_strand_id
1 'polypeptide(L)'
;MIKKKINKKFVVFIPLRKGSKRIKNKNFALINNKPLLHYTYKEITKIFDKKNIFISSNDPKAKKFSKKYKLQFINRPKSLCMDESKTEDAILHFIKEKKIISENIILLQATSPMRTSKDILGCIEKFINLKLDSIFSIYKEKNFLWRKNKKKLHSISFNYKNRKRAQDMDDIYHENGAIFIFKTNKFIKFKNRIFGKFDFFEMKKSNSIDIDDKKDLKKFINYLK
;
A
#
# COMPACT_ATOMS: atom_id res chain seq x y z
N MET A 1 -8.64 -3.88 -24.42
CA MET A 1 -7.33 -4.57 -24.55
C MET A 1 -6.41 -4.44 -23.33
N ILE A 2 -6.18 -3.26 -22.75
CA ILE A 2 -5.27 -3.01 -21.62
C ILE A 2 -5.60 -3.84 -20.37
N LYS A 3 -6.87 -3.83 -19.94
CA LYS A 3 -7.33 -4.58 -18.75
C LYS A 3 -7.01 -6.09 -18.86
N LYS A 4 -7.24 -6.71 -20.03
CA LYS A 4 -6.95 -8.13 -20.25
C LYS A 4 -5.46 -8.45 -20.15
N LYS A 5 -4.58 -7.56 -20.64
CA LYS A 5 -3.12 -7.71 -20.58
C LYS A 5 -2.60 -7.56 -19.14
N ILE A 6 -3.13 -6.59 -18.38
CA ILE A 6 -2.77 -6.38 -16.98
C ILE A 6 -3.18 -7.59 -16.13
N ASN A 7 -4.42 -8.08 -16.28
CA ASN A 7 -4.94 -9.23 -15.52
C ASN A 7 -4.19 -10.55 -15.76
N LYS A 8 -3.48 -10.70 -16.89
CA LYS A 8 -2.63 -11.86 -17.14
C LYS A 8 -1.26 -11.78 -16.45
N LYS A 9 -0.79 -10.58 -16.13
CA LYS A 9 0.57 -10.33 -15.66
C LYS A 9 0.66 -9.91 -14.20
N PHE A 10 -0.47 -9.52 -13.61
CA PHE A 10 -0.50 -8.96 -12.26
C PHE A 10 -1.61 -9.58 -11.42
N VAL A 11 -1.32 -9.75 -10.14
CA VAL A 11 -2.29 -10.08 -9.11
C VAL A 11 -2.24 -9.02 -8.01
N VAL A 12 -3.40 -8.75 -7.41
CA VAL A 12 -3.53 -7.77 -6.33
C VAL A 12 -3.58 -8.49 -4.99
N PHE A 13 -2.74 -8.09 -4.08
CA PHE A 13 -2.65 -8.61 -2.73
C PHE A 13 -3.00 -7.52 -1.72
N ILE A 14 -4.03 -7.77 -0.90
CA ILE A 14 -4.51 -6.86 0.15
C ILE A 14 -4.39 -7.57 1.49
N PRO A 15 -3.31 -7.35 2.25
CA PRO A 15 -3.14 -7.92 3.57
C PRO A 15 -3.98 -7.15 4.59
N LEU A 16 -4.80 -7.88 5.34
CA LEU A 16 -5.57 -7.35 6.46
C LEU A 16 -5.25 -8.18 7.69
N ARG A 17 -5.11 -7.56 8.84
CA ARG A 17 -5.01 -8.29 10.11
C ARG A 17 -6.14 -7.90 11.05
N LYS A 18 -6.59 -8.84 11.85
CA LYS A 18 -7.44 -8.58 13.01
C LYS A 18 -6.58 -7.92 14.10
N GLY A 19 -7.15 -7.03 14.89
CA GLY A 19 -6.47 -6.51 16.08
C GLY A 19 -5.74 -5.18 15.88
N SER A 20 -6.26 -4.27 15.08
CA SER A 20 -5.75 -2.89 15.02
C SER A 20 -5.87 -2.20 16.38
N LYS A 21 -4.74 -1.74 16.95
CA LYS A 21 -4.68 -1.17 18.32
C LYS A 21 -5.28 0.24 18.41
N ARG A 22 -4.90 1.14 17.48
CA ARG A 22 -5.28 2.56 17.53
C ARG A 22 -6.76 2.81 17.14
N ILE A 23 -7.26 2.01 16.19
CA ILE A 23 -8.67 2.04 15.77
C ILE A 23 -9.19 0.60 15.79
N LYS A 24 -10.14 0.31 16.68
CA LYS A 24 -10.75 -1.03 16.77
C LYS A 24 -11.39 -1.41 15.44
N ASN A 25 -11.02 -2.58 14.90
CA ASN A 25 -11.50 -3.08 13.60
C ASN A 25 -11.25 -2.09 12.43
N LYS A 26 -10.13 -1.40 12.39
CA LYS A 26 -9.78 -0.33 11.43
C LYS A 26 -10.25 -0.60 10.00
N ASN A 27 -9.92 -1.76 9.43
CA ASN A 27 -10.26 -2.11 8.05
C ASN A 27 -11.77 -2.20 7.77
N PHE A 28 -12.57 -2.36 8.83
CA PHE A 28 -14.03 -2.48 8.78
C PHE A 28 -14.75 -1.34 9.52
N ALA A 29 -14.02 -0.29 9.92
CA ALA A 29 -14.62 0.95 10.42
C ALA A 29 -15.53 1.53 9.33
N LEU A 30 -16.77 1.88 9.72
CA LEU A 30 -17.75 2.41 8.79
C LEU A 30 -17.51 3.91 8.53
N ILE A 31 -17.46 4.26 7.26
CA ILE A 31 -17.34 5.63 6.76
C ILE A 31 -18.40 5.77 5.66
N ASN A 32 -19.35 6.68 5.85
CA ASN A 32 -20.52 6.80 4.97
C ASN A 32 -21.17 5.44 4.67
N ASN A 33 -21.45 4.66 5.74
CA ASN A 33 -22.04 3.31 5.70
C ASN A 33 -21.27 2.26 4.89
N LYS A 34 -20.00 2.51 4.57
CA LYS A 34 -19.11 1.56 3.89
C LYS A 34 -17.89 1.27 4.76
N PRO A 35 -17.40 0.00 4.84
CA PRO A 35 -16.16 -0.29 5.55
C PRO A 35 -14.97 0.36 4.84
N LEU A 36 -13.92 0.74 5.58
CA LEU A 36 -12.71 1.35 5.04
C LEU A 36 -12.14 0.56 3.84
N LEU A 37 -12.09 -0.77 3.93
CA LEU A 37 -11.66 -1.65 2.85
C LEU A 37 -12.45 -1.45 1.54
N HIS A 38 -13.71 -0.99 1.64
CA HIS A 38 -14.56 -0.78 0.46
C HIS A 38 -13.98 0.27 -0.50
N TYR A 39 -13.28 1.27 0.00
CA TYR A 39 -12.68 2.31 -0.83
C TYR A 39 -11.55 1.76 -1.70
N THR A 40 -10.70 0.89 -1.13
CA THR A 40 -9.71 0.15 -1.93
C THR A 40 -10.38 -0.79 -2.94
N TYR A 41 -11.41 -1.54 -2.51
CA TYR A 41 -12.17 -2.42 -3.39
C TYR A 41 -12.77 -1.66 -4.59
N LYS A 42 -13.42 -0.52 -4.34
CA LYS A 42 -14.05 0.30 -5.39
C LYS A 42 -13.06 0.71 -6.48
N GLU A 43 -11.87 1.14 -6.09
CA GLU A 43 -10.86 1.61 -7.04
C GLU A 43 -10.19 0.46 -7.80
N ILE A 44 -9.87 -0.65 -7.14
CA ILE A 44 -9.16 -1.75 -7.79
C ILE A 44 -10.04 -2.53 -8.76
N THR A 45 -11.35 -2.65 -8.52
CA THR A 45 -12.27 -3.36 -9.41
C THR A 45 -12.55 -2.62 -10.72
N LYS A 46 -12.19 -1.35 -10.85
CA LYS A 46 -12.19 -0.63 -12.12
C LYS A 46 -11.13 -1.18 -13.09
N ILE A 47 -10.04 -1.74 -12.54
CA ILE A 47 -8.84 -2.17 -13.29
C ILE A 47 -8.76 -3.69 -13.37
N PHE A 48 -8.99 -4.39 -12.25
CA PHE A 48 -8.79 -5.83 -12.13
C PHE A 48 -10.08 -6.62 -12.08
N ASP A 49 -10.03 -7.83 -12.64
CA ASP A 49 -11.06 -8.82 -12.46
C ASP A 49 -11.00 -9.38 -11.04
N LYS A 50 -12.16 -9.68 -10.47
CA LYS A 50 -12.29 -10.11 -9.06
C LYS A 50 -11.45 -11.37 -8.74
N LYS A 51 -11.25 -12.25 -9.71
CA LYS A 51 -10.41 -13.44 -9.57
C LYS A 51 -8.94 -13.15 -9.34
N ASN A 52 -8.45 -11.96 -9.70
CA ASN A 52 -7.07 -11.52 -9.53
C ASN A 52 -6.87 -10.66 -8.27
N ILE A 53 -7.91 -10.49 -7.45
CA ILE A 53 -7.86 -9.70 -6.22
C ILE A 53 -7.93 -10.65 -5.03
N PHE A 54 -6.86 -10.67 -4.22
CA PHE A 54 -6.68 -11.57 -3.09
C PHE A 54 -6.67 -10.78 -1.78
N ILE A 55 -7.55 -11.14 -0.85
CA ILE A 55 -7.56 -10.64 0.51
C ILE A 55 -6.97 -11.71 1.42
N SER A 56 -5.88 -11.39 2.12
CA SER A 56 -5.22 -12.28 3.08
C SER A 56 -5.49 -11.80 4.50
N SER A 57 -6.15 -12.64 5.31
CA SER A 57 -6.55 -12.23 6.65
C SER A 57 -6.85 -13.43 7.56
N ASN A 58 -6.77 -13.18 8.89
CA ASN A 58 -7.32 -14.02 9.95
C ASN A 58 -8.66 -13.48 10.49
N ASP A 59 -9.23 -12.44 9.89
CA ASP A 59 -10.46 -11.79 10.35
C ASP A 59 -11.68 -12.40 9.63
N PRO A 60 -12.68 -12.97 10.36
CA PRO A 60 -13.93 -13.46 9.76
C PRO A 60 -14.69 -12.41 8.95
N LYS A 61 -14.56 -11.10 9.32
CA LYS A 61 -15.17 -10.00 8.55
C LYS A 61 -14.54 -9.89 7.16
N ALA A 62 -13.25 -10.11 7.04
CA ALA A 62 -12.55 -10.14 5.75
C ALA A 62 -13.04 -11.29 4.87
N LYS A 63 -13.26 -12.47 5.46
CA LYS A 63 -13.84 -13.62 4.76
C LYS A 63 -15.27 -13.32 4.28
N LYS A 64 -16.12 -12.75 5.14
CA LYS A 64 -17.49 -12.33 4.76
C LYS A 64 -17.48 -11.28 3.64
N PHE A 65 -16.57 -10.29 3.72
CA PHE A 65 -16.41 -9.26 2.68
C PHE A 65 -16.00 -9.90 1.35
N SER A 66 -14.99 -10.76 1.35
CA SER A 66 -14.53 -11.46 0.14
C SER A 66 -15.65 -12.27 -0.51
N LYS A 67 -16.43 -13.03 0.28
CA LYS A 67 -17.59 -13.79 -0.20
C LYS A 67 -18.64 -12.86 -0.83
N LYS A 68 -19.03 -11.76 -0.14
CA LYS A 68 -20.01 -10.80 -0.61
C LYS A 68 -19.63 -10.20 -1.97
N TYR A 69 -18.37 -9.85 -2.14
CA TYR A 69 -17.88 -9.18 -3.36
C TYR A 69 -17.25 -10.12 -4.38
N LYS A 70 -17.29 -11.45 -4.14
CA LYS A 70 -16.73 -12.49 -5.01
C LYS A 70 -15.22 -12.30 -5.26
N LEU A 71 -14.47 -11.91 -4.22
CA LEU A 71 -13.01 -11.79 -4.23
C LEU A 71 -12.36 -13.09 -3.74
N GLN A 72 -11.08 -13.28 -4.06
CA GLN A 72 -10.30 -14.40 -3.55
C GLN A 72 -9.94 -14.16 -2.09
N PHE A 73 -10.14 -15.16 -1.23
CA PHE A 73 -9.78 -15.10 0.19
C PHE A 73 -8.67 -16.09 0.51
N ILE A 74 -7.72 -15.66 1.32
CA ILE A 74 -6.63 -16.46 1.85
C ILE A 74 -6.72 -16.41 3.36
N ASN A 75 -6.92 -17.57 3.96
CA ASN A 75 -6.89 -17.70 5.42
C ASN A 75 -5.43 -17.64 5.90
N ARG A 76 -5.06 -16.51 6.50
CA ARG A 76 -3.70 -16.32 6.99
C ARG A 76 -3.56 -16.90 8.39
N PRO A 77 -2.55 -17.75 8.67
CA PRO A 77 -2.28 -18.29 10.00
C PRO A 77 -2.17 -17.20 11.06
N LYS A 78 -2.62 -17.49 12.28
CA LYS A 78 -2.59 -16.55 13.40
C LYS A 78 -1.15 -16.06 13.69
N SER A 79 -0.17 -16.94 13.59
CA SER A 79 1.27 -16.63 13.75
C SER A 79 1.77 -15.54 12.79
N LEU A 80 1.18 -15.42 11.59
CA LEU A 80 1.51 -14.38 10.61
C LEU A 80 0.63 -13.11 10.74
N CYS A 81 -0.10 -12.98 11.83
CA CYS A 81 -1.01 -11.86 12.10
C CYS A 81 -0.70 -11.15 13.42
N MET A 82 0.41 -11.50 14.05
CA MET A 82 0.88 -10.85 15.29
C MET A 82 1.36 -9.43 15.00
N ASP A 83 1.59 -8.65 16.05
CA ASP A 83 2.04 -7.25 15.89
C ASP A 83 3.42 -7.15 15.25
N GLU A 84 4.30 -8.09 15.55
CA GLU A 84 5.67 -8.19 15.03
C GLU A 84 5.74 -8.83 13.64
N SER A 85 4.61 -9.41 13.16
CA SER A 85 4.59 -10.09 11.86
C SER A 85 4.81 -9.10 10.72
N LYS A 86 5.79 -9.38 9.89
CA LYS A 86 6.13 -8.55 8.73
C LYS A 86 5.12 -8.76 7.59
N THR A 87 4.91 -7.72 6.81
CA THR A 87 4.08 -7.82 5.61
C THR A 87 4.69 -8.80 4.59
N GLU A 88 6.01 -8.89 4.55
CA GLU A 88 6.78 -9.80 3.71
C GLU A 88 6.43 -11.27 3.99
N ASP A 89 6.24 -11.65 5.24
CA ASP A 89 5.84 -13.02 5.62
C ASP A 89 4.43 -13.35 5.11
N ALA A 90 3.53 -12.36 5.18
CA ALA A 90 2.18 -12.51 4.61
C ALA A 90 2.21 -12.64 3.09
N ILE A 91 3.13 -11.97 2.40
CA ILE A 91 3.33 -12.09 0.95
C ILE A 91 3.91 -13.47 0.61
N LEU A 92 4.92 -13.95 1.33
CA LEU A 92 5.49 -15.30 1.14
C LEU A 92 4.45 -16.40 1.34
N HIS A 93 3.63 -16.29 2.37
CA HIS A 93 2.50 -17.18 2.59
C HIS A 93 1.52 -17.15 1.40
N PHE A 94 1.16 -15.97 0.89
CA PHE A 94 0.31 -15.81 -0.28
C PHE A 94 0.87 -16.50 -1.52
N ILE A 95 2.16 -16.26 -1.82
CA ILE A 95 2.85 -16.86 -2.96
C ILE A 95 2.80 -18.38 -2.87
N LYS A 96 3.09 -18.94 -1.70
CA LYS A 96 3.08 -20.38 -1.45
C LYS A 96 1.69 -20.97 -1.61
N GLU A 97 0.68 -20.40 -0.95
CA GLU A 97 -0.71 -20.88 -0.98
C GLU A 97 -1.34 -20.87 -2.38
N LYS A 98 -0.99 -19.89 -3.20
CA LYS A 98 -1.57 -19.71 -4.54
C LYS A 98 -0.64 -20.13 -5.68
N LYS A 99 0.56 -20.62 -5.35
CA LYS A 99 1.58 -21.05 -6.33
C LYS A 99 1.86 -19.98 -7.38
N ILE A 100 1.91 -18.72 -6.94
CA ILE A 100 2.14 -17.56 -7.81
C ILE A 100 3.63 -17.43 -8.06
N ILE A 101 4.07 -17.65 -9.32
CA ILE A 101 5.50 -17.67 -9.67
C ILE A 101 5.83 -16.63 -10.75
N SER A 102 4.97 -16.49 -11.74
CA SER A 102 5.24 -15.72 -12.96
C SER A 102 4.60 -14.32 -12.99
N GLU A 103 3.61 -14.09 -12.15
CA GLU A 103 2.91 -12.83 -12.09
C GLU A 103 3.69 -11.80 -11.25
N ASN A 104 3.41 -10.53 -11.50
CA ASN A 104 3.84 -9.46 -10.61
C ASN A 104 2.78 -9.22 -9.53
N ILE A 105 3.22 -8.95 -8.32
CA ILE A 105 2.32 -8.67 -7.20
C ILE A 105 2.16 -7.16 -7.05
N ILE A 106 0.91 -6.71 -6.94
CA ILE A 106 0.53 -5.37 -6.52
C ILE A 106 0.04 -5.46 -5.08
N LEU A 107 0.84 -4.97 -4.15
CA LEU A 107 0.47 -4.85 -2.74
C LEU A 107 -0.25 -3.53 -2.53
N LEU A 108 -1.48 -3.59 -2.03
CA LEU A 108 -2.28 -2.42 -1.67
C LEU A 108 -2.68 -2.47 -0.20
N GLN A 109 -2.44 -1.39 0.52
CA GLN A 109 -2.92 -1.28 1.89
C GLN A 109 -4.35 -0.71 1.92
N ALA A 110 -5.23 -1.31 2.73
CA ALA A 110 -6.60 -0.83 2.91
C ALA A 110 -6.66 0.51 3.66
N THR A 111 -5.60 0.85 4.36
CA THR A 111 -5.45 2.10 5.12
C THR A 111 -5.17 3.33 4.26
N SER A 112 -4.94 3.15 2.96
CA SER A 112 -4.74 4.24 1.99
C SER A 112 -5.98 4.38 1.08
N PRO A 113 -7.14 4.85 1.61
CA PRO A 113 -8.42 4.84 0.89
C PRO A 113 -8.52 5.90 -0.21
N MET A 114 -7.64 6.91 -0.20
CA MET A 114 -7.64 8.01 -1.17
C MET A 114 -6.92 7.66 -2.48
N ARG A 115 -6.18 6.55 -2.50
CA ARG A 115 -5.53 6.03 -3.71
C ARG A 115 -6.56 5.71 -4.78
N THR A 116 -6.38 6.30 -5.95
CA THR A 116 -7.29 6.14 -7.09
C THR A 116 -6.85 5.01 -8.03
N SER A 117 -7.77 4.59 -8.90
CA SER A 117 -7.44 3.68 -10.00
C SER A 117 -6.41 4.28 -10.97
N LYS A 118 -6.41 5.61 -11.15
CA LYS A 118 -5.40 6.30 -11.98
C LYS A 118 -4.00 6.20 -11.38
N ASP A 119 -3.85 6.35 -10.06
CA ASP A 119 -2.57 6.18 -9.38
C ASP A 119 -2.03 4.77 -9.56
N ILE A 120 -2.90 3.75 -9.44
CA ILE A 120 -2.51 2.35 -9.62
C ILE A 120 -2.09 2.09 -11.07
N LEU A 121 -2.84 2.58 -12.05
CA LEU A 121 -2.50 2.41 -13.47
C LEU A 121 -1.18 3.10 -13.82
N GLY A 122 -0.98 4.35 -13.41
CA GLY A 122 0.27 5.07 -13.65
C GLY A 122 1.48 4.37 -13.04
N CYS A 123 1.32 3.80 -11.83
CA CYS A 123 2.37 3.00 -11.20
C CYS A 123 2.68 1.72 -12.01
N ILE A 124 1.65 1.01 -12.53
CA ILE A 124 1.81 -0.17 -13.40
C ILE A 124 2.50 0.21 -14.71
N GLU A 125 2.08 1.30 -15.35
CA GLU A 125 2.66 1.78 -16.60
C GLU A 125 4.14 2.12 -16.43
N LYS A 126 4.51 2.85 -15.39
CA LYS A 126 5.91 3.17 -15.08
C LYS A 126 6.72 1.90 -14.82
N PHE A 127 6.18 0.95 -14.03
CA PHE A 127 6.81 -0.34 -13.76
C PHE A 127 7.14 -1.13 -15.04
N ILE A 128 6.19 -1.16 -15.98
CA ILE A 128 6.36 -1.88 -17.25
C ILE A 128 7.34 -1.16 -18.18
N ASN A 129 7.14 0.15 -18.38
CA ASN A 129 7.89 0.94 -19.35
C ASN A 129 9.38 1.01 -19.01
N LEU A 130 9.70 1.13 -17.71
CA LEU A 130 11.08 1.17 -17.23
C LEU A 130 11.67 -0.22 -16.95
N LYS A 131 10.88 -1.29 -17.19
CA LYS A 131 11.28 -2.70 -16.93
C LYS A 131 11.83 -2.90 -15.52
N LEU A 132 11.12 -2.34 -14.51
CA LEU A 132 11.55 -2.36 -13.12
C LEU A 132 11.42 -3.76 -12.50
N ASP A 133 12.14 -3.98 -11.41
CA ASP A 133 12.00 -5.14 -10.55
C ASP A 133 11.05 -4.88 -9.40
N SER A 134 11.06 -3.65 -8.89
CA SER A 134 10.10 -3.15 -7.91
C SER A 134 9.83 -1.65 -8.10
N ILE A 135 8.67 -1.19 -7.65
CA ILE A 135 8.27 0.22 -7.59
C ILE A 135 7.36 0.44 -6.39
N PHE A 136 7.42 1.60 -5.79
CA PHE A 136 6.58 1.99 -4.67
C PHE A 136 6.07 3.42 -4.84
N SER A 137 4.98 3.74 -4.14
CA SER A 137 4.41 5.08 -4.20
C SER A 137 4.93 5.99 -3.11
N ILE A 138 5.11 7.25 -3.48
CA ILE A 138 5.55 8.34 -2.62
C ILE A 138 4.68 9.58 -2.85
N TYR A 139 4.82 10.58 -2.00
CA TYR A 139 4.39 11.94 -2.29
C TYR A 139 5.49 12.93 -1.92
N LYS A 140 5.50 14.05 -2.64
CA LYS A 140 6.47 15.11 -2.45
C LYS A 140 6.05 16.03 -1.31
N GLU A 141 7.00 16.38 -0.45
CA GLU A 141 6.80 17.36 0.61
C GLU A 141 8.08 18.17 0.86
N LYS A 142 7.90 19.46 1.08
CA LYS A 142 9.02 20.35 1.46
C LYS A 142 8.91 20.67 2.93
N ASN A 143 9.69 19.96 3.76
CA ASN A 143 9.69 20.12 5.21
C ASN A 143 11.10 20.23 5.78
N PHE A 144 11.24 21.06 6.80
CA PHE A 144 12.45 21.15 7.63
C PHE A 144 12.47 20.01 8.64
N LEU A 145 13.02 18.86 8.26
CA LEU A 145 13.01 17.67 9.10
C LEU A 145 14.23 17.61 10.01
N TRP A 146 13.98 17.27 11.27
CA TRP A 146 14.99 17.06 12.29
C TRP A 146 14.91 15.65 12.86
N ARG A 147 16.07 15.05 13.12
CA ARG A 147 16.18 13.79 13.85
C ARG A 147 16.74 14.07 15.23
N LYS A 148 16.04 13.58 16.27
CA LYS A 148 16.57 13.53 17.65
C LYS A 148 17.23 12.17 17.87
N ASN A 149 18.53 12.18 18.15
CA ASN A 149 19.24 11.00 18.58
C ASN A 149 19.80 11.28 19.98
N LYS A 150 19.30 10.52 20.99
CA LYS A 150 19.56 10.77 22.41
C LYS A 150 19.25 12.23 22.77
N LYS A 151 20.28 13.04 23.10
CA LYS A 151 20.14 14.49 23.44
C LYS A 151 20.46 15.44 22.28
N LYS A 152 20.90 14.93 21.11
CA LYS A 152 21.32 15.78 19.98
C LYS A 152 20.26 15.82 18.88
N LEU A 153 20.07 17.03 18.31
CA LEU A 153 19.23 17.27 17.13
C LEU A 153 20.11 17.38 15.89
N HIS A 154 19.72 16.68 14.83
CA HIS A 154 20.36 16.71 13.52
C HIS A 154 19.33 17.08 12.47
N SER A 155 19.62 18.08 11.63
CA SER A 155 18.81 18.35 10.44
C SER A 155 18.99 17.22 9.43
N ILE A 156 17.87 16.78 8.82
CA ILE A 156 17.88 15.69 7.84
C ILE A 156 17.77 16.25 6.43
N SER A 157 16.87 17.21 6.24
CA SER A 157 16.43 17.68 4.93
C SER A 157 17.03 19.01 4.53
N PHE A 158 17.85 19.61 5.37
CA PHE A 158 18.43 20.93 5.10
C PHE A 158 19.70 21.16 5.92
N ASN A 159 20.50 22.14 5.50
CA ASN A 159 21.63 22.61 6.29
C ASN A 159 21.15 23.72 7.23
N TYR A 160 21.10 23.45 8.56
CA TYR A 160 20.62 24.43 9.54
C TYR A 160 21.56 25.62 9.72
N LYS A 161 22.87 25.49 9.38
CA LYS A 161 23.85 26.59 9.43
C LYS A 161 23.73 27.51 8.23
N ASN A 162 23.21 27.01 7.10
CA ASN A 162 22.94 27.80 5.90
C ASN A 162 21.53 27.47 5.40
N ARG A 163 20.53 28.04 6.09
CA ARG A 163 19.13 27.72 5.87
C ARG A 163 18.60 28.40 4.61
N LYS A 164 18.29 27.58 3.61
CA LYS A 164 17.59 28.03 2.40
C LYS A 164 16.10 28.30 2.70
N ARG A 165 15.43 29.07 1.84
CA ARG A 165 13.97 29.16 1.86
C ARG A 165 13.37 27.82 1.47
N ALA A 166 12.15 27.51 1.93
CA ALA A 166 11.50 26.22 1.65
C ALA A 166 11.39 25.91 0.14
N GLN A 167 11.20 26.94 -0.68
CA GLN A 167 11.12 26.80 -2.14
C GLN A 167 12.45 26.44 -2.81
N ASP A 168 13.57 26.81 -2.19
CA ASP A 168 14.93 26.59 -2.71
C ASP A 168 15.58 25.32 -2.14
N MET A 169 14.81 24.54 -1.36
CA MET A 169 15.25 23.27 -0.81
C MET A 169 15.08 22.15 -1.84
N ASP A 170 15.94 21.13 -1.72
CA ASP A 170 15.79 19.89 -2.45
C ASP A 170 14.44 19.22 -2.11
N ASP A 171 13.92 18.47 -3.07
CA ASP A 171 12.67 17.76 -2.92
C ASP A 171 12.84 16.60 -1.94
N ILE A 172 11.93 16.51 -0.98
CA ILE A 172 11.84 15.39 -0.04
C ILE A 172 10.60 14.60 -0.36
N TYR A 173 10.75 13.29 -0.29
CA TYR A 173 9.66 12.37 -0.60
C TYR A 173 9.35 11.49 0.60
N HIS A 174 8.05 11.29 0.82
CA HIS A 174 7.53 10.38 1.84
C HIS A 174 6.98 9.12 1.17
N GLU A 175 7.45 7.96 1.59
CA GLU A 175 6.80 6.69 1.25
C GLU A 175 5.43 6.64 1.93
N ASN A 176 4.36 6.55 1.13
CA ASN A 176 2.99 6.60 1.64
C ASN A 176 2.36 5.22 1.87
N GLY A 177 3.09 4.15 1.59
CA GLY A 177 2.62 2.78 1.78
C GLY A 177 1.43 2.36 0.90
N ALA A 178 0.97 3.23 0.00
CA ALA A 178 -0.27 3.02 -0.72
C ALA A 178 -0.17 1.95 -1.82
N ILE A 179 0.94 1.93 -2.57
CA ILE A 179 1.15 1.02 -3.70
C ILE A 179 2.59 0.50 -3.65
N PHE A 180 2.74 -0.82 -3.72
CA PHE A 180 4.00 -1.47 -4.07
C PHE A 180 3.74 -2.45 -5.21
N ILE A 181 4.62 -2.49 -6.21
CA ILE A 181 4.57 -3.48 -7.30
C ILE A 181 5.95 -4.11 -7.40
N PHE A 182 5.99 -5.42 -7.52
CA PHE A 182 7.26 -6.15 -7.62
C PHE A 182 7.10 -7.48 -8.35
N LYS A 183 8.21 -7.93 -8.93
CA LYS A 183 8.33 -9.26 -9.55
C LYS A 183 8.35 -10.33 -8.48
N THR A 184 7.44 -11.30 -8.56
CA THR A 184 7.29 -12.37 -7.56
C THR A 184 8.53 -13.23 -7.42
N ASN A 185 9.14 -13.66 -8.53
CA ASN A 185 10.34 -14.50 -8.51
C ASN A 185 11.54 -13.84 -7.80
N LYS A 186 11.69 -12.53 -7.97
CA LYS A 186 12.75 -11.76 -7.29
C LYS A 186 12.38 -11.51 -5.82
N PHE A 187 11.11 -11.24 -5.52
CA PHE A 187 10.65 -11.09 -4.12
C PHE A 187 10.98 -12.32 -3.26
N ILE A 188 10.78 -13.52 -3.79
CA ILE A 188 11.12 -14.77 -3.08
C ILE A 188 12.61 -14.78 -2.66
N LYS A 189 13.49 -14.28 -3.52
CA LYS A 189 14.94 -14.22 -3.25
C LYS A 189 15.27 -13.13 -2.23
N PHE A 190 14.76 -11.92 -2.42
CA PHE A 190 15.16 -10.75 -1.62
C PHE A 190 14.37 -10.60 -0.32
N LYS A 191 13.16 -11.16 -0.24
CA LYS A 191 12.25 -11.04 0.92
C LYS A 191 12.05 -9.60 1.38
N ASN A 192 12.02 -8.68 0.44
CA ASN A 192 11.83 -7.24 0.63
C ASN A 192 10.93 -6.73 -0.51
N ARG A 193 10.19 -5.64 -0.28
CA ARG A 193 9.29 -5.02 -1.28
C ARG A 193 10.03 -4.11 -2.25
N ILE A 194 11.23 -3.65 -1.90
CA ILE A 194 12.07 -2.75 -2.70
C ILE A 194 13.39 -3.46 -2.96
N PHE A 195 13.66 -3.76 -4.21
CA PHE A 195 14.88 -4.49 -4.62
C PHE A 195 15.18 -4.32 -6.11
N GLY A 196 16.42 -4.66 -6.49
CA GLY A 196 16.87 -4.69 -7.86
C GLY A 196 16.81 -3.33 -8.54
N LYS A 197 16.41 -3.30 -9.81
CA LYS A 197 16.11 -2.05 -10.51
C LYS A 197 14.79 -1.51 -10.01
N PHE A 198 14.81 -0.53 -9.11
CA PHE A 198 13.62 0.07 -8.54
C PHE A 198 13.49 1.56 -8.88
N ASP A 199 12.26 2.05 -8.78
CA ASP A 199 11.92 3.46 -8.92
C ASP A 199 10.67 3.74 -8.08
N PHE A 200 10.19 4.97 -8.04
CA PHE A 200 9.00 5.37 -7.33
C PHE A 200 7.93 5.95 -8.27
N PHE A 201 6.70 5.98 -7.81
CA PHE A 201 5.58 6.66 -8.44
C PHE A 201 5.10 7.79 -7.53
N GLU A 202 5.16 9.03 -8.02
CA GLU A 202 4.72 10.18 -7.25
C GLU A 202 3.19 10.31 -7.32
N MET A 203 2.56 10.24 -6.17
CA MET A 203 1.12 10.48 -5.98
C MET A 203 0.89 11.90 -5.48
N LYS A 204 -0.29 12.47 -5.76
CA LYS A 204 -0.72 13.71 -5.11
C LYS A 204 -0.78 13.51 -3.59
N LYS A 205 -0.35 14.49 -2.80
CA LYS A 205 -0.41 14.45 -1.34
C LYS A 205 -1.84 14.19 -0.83
N SER A 206 -2.85 14.74 -1.50
CA SER A 206 -4.27 14.49 -1.19
C SER A 206 -4.68 13.02 -1.33
N ASN A 207 -4.04 12.27 -2.24
CA ASN A 207 -4.32 10.85 -2.47
C ASN A 207 -3.49 9.92 -1.56
N SER A 208 -2.58 10.49 -0.76
CA SER A 208 -1.55 9.78 0.01
C SER A 208 -1.88 9.68 1.51
N ILE A 209 -3.14 9.87 1.89
CA ILE A 209 -3.58 9.74 3.28
C ILE A 209 -3.50 8.26 3.68
N ASP A 210 -2.71 7.97 4.71
CA ASP A 210 -2.71 6.68 5.41
C ASP A 210 -3.47 6.82 6.73
N ILE A 211 -4.46 5.97 6.95
CA ILE A 211 -5.31 6.01 8.15
C ILE A 211 -4.65 5.15 9.22
N ASP A 212 -3.97 5.79 10.14
CA ASP A 212 -3.34 5.13 11.27
C ASP A 212 -4.06 5.36 12.59
N ASP A 213 -4.64 6.53 12.79
CA ASP A 213 -5.33 6.92 14.00
C ASP A 213 -6.71 7.57 13.74
N LYS A 214 -7.39 7.96 14.82
CA LYS A 214 -8.71 8.61 14.74
C LYS A 214 -8.67 9.98 14.05
N LYS A 215 -7.53 10.70 14.11
CA LYS A 215 -7.38 12.02 13.45
C LYS A 215 -7.34 11.84 11.95
N ASP A 216 -6.60 10.84 11.45
CA ASP A 216 -6.55 10.51 10.02
C ASP A 216 -7.91 10.08 9.51
N LEU A 217 -8.61 9.25 10.29
CA LEU A 217 -9.98 8.83 9.96
C LEU A 217 -10.92 10.04 9.83
N LYS A 218 -10.84 11.01 10.75
CA LYS A 218 -11.61 12.25 10.69
C LYS A 218 -11.26 13.10 9.47
N LYS A 219 -9.98 13.24 9.13
CA LYS A 219 -9.54 13.93 7.90
C LYS A 219 -10.14 13.27 6.66
N PHE A 220 -10.11 11.94 6.59
CA PHE A 220 -10.68 11.21 5.46
C PHE A 220 -12.20 11.42 5.36
N ILE A 221 -12.95 11.36 6.48
CA ILE A 221 -14.40 11.63 6.50
C ILE A 221 -14.70 13.05 5.99
N ASN A 222 -13.92 14.04 6.42
CA ASN A 222 -14.12 15.43 5.98
C ASN A 222 -13.82 15.61 4.48
N TYR A 223 -12.89 14.85 3.94
CA TYR A 223 -12.57 14.89 2.51
C TYR A 223 -13.69 14.30 1.63
N LEU A 224 -14.53 13.43 2.19
CA LEU A 224 -15.65 12.80 1.47
C LEU A 224 -16.95 13.64 1.48
N LYS A 225 -16.98 14.74 2.26
CA LYS A 225 -18.08 15.71 2.27
C LYS A 225 -17.94 16.71 1.14
#